data_22352e13b96328d220b3ad37d20bb291
#
_entry.id   22352e13b96328d220b3ad37d20bb291
#
_cell.length_a   1.000
_cell.length_b   1.000
_cell.length_c   1.000
_cell.angle_alpha   90.00
_cell.angle_beta   90.00
_cell.angle_gamma   90.00
#
_symmetry.space_group_name_H-M   'P 1'
#
loop_
_entity.id
_entity.type
_entity.pdbx_description
1 polymer ?
#
loop_
_entity_poly.entity_id
_entity_poly.type
_entity_poly.pdbx_seq_one_letter_code
_entity_poly.pdbx_strand_id
1 'polypeptide(L)'
;MSQHAFLSPSASHRWLNCPPSAKLCASEKDHASSYALEGTDAHTLCAHLVERALGRDSPNPVESLTYYNSQMQECGDGYASFVMEELQKLQMNDPDAKVLIEQKVDYSHWVPDGTGTADCILLSKDTLEIIDYKYGQGVLVHADSAQFGGNPQLMCYSLGAIARFDDTYHFQTVRMVIYQPRLKN
;
A
#
# COMPACT_ATOMS: atom_id res chain seq x y z
N MET A 1 18.18 -7.53 1.57
CA MET A 1 17.19 -7.62 2.65
C MET A 1 16.78 -6.20 2.98
N SER A 2 15.55 -5.79 2.68
CA SER A 2 15.03 -4.49 3.09
C SER A 2 14.81 -4.54 4.61
N GLN A 3 15.56 -3.74 5.34
CA GLN A 3 15.34 -3.58 6.77
C GLN A 3 14.01 -2.82 6.94
N HIS A 4 12.99 -3.50 7.45
CA HIS A 4 11.74 -2.81 7.82
C HIS A 4 12.01 -1.75 8.88
N ALA A 5 11.35 -0.60 8.75
CA ALA A 5 11.42 0.42 9.79
C ALA A 5 10.96 -0.18 11.14
N PHE A 6 11.62 0.22 12.23
CA PHE A 6 11.30 -0.25 13.58
C PHE A 6 9.81 -0.06 13.93
N LEU A 7 9.23 1.07 13.52
CA LEU A 7 7.80 1.38 13.60
C LEU A 7 7.18 1.38 12.19
N SER A 8 7.16 0.22 11.53
CA SER A 8 6.65 0.09 10.16
C SER A 8 5.14 0.31 10.08
N PRO A 9 4.60 0.81 8.95
CA PRO A 9 3.17 1.01 8.75
C PRO A 9 2.36 -0.28 8.91
N SER A 10 2.82 -1.40 8.36
CA SER A 10 2.13 -2.69 8.44
C SER A 10 2.02 -3.23 9.88
N ALA A 11 2.89 -2.79 10.79
CA ALA A 11 2.84 -3.13 12.21
C ALA A 11 2.15 -2.06 13.08
N SER A 12 1.62 -0.99 12.48
CA SER A 12 1.12 0.19 13.20
C SER A 12 0.00 -0.13 14.18
N HIS A 13 -0.96 -0.96 13.77
CA HIS A 13 -2.01 -1.40 14.68
C HIS A 13 -1.45 -2.04 15.95
N ARG A 14 -0.38 -2.84 15.84
CA ARG A 14 0.26 -3.50 16.98
C ARG A 14 1.00 -2.51 17.87
N TRP A 15 1.89 -1.68 17.33
CA TRP A 15 2.69 -0.78 18.16
C TRP A 15 1.90 0.41 18.72
N LEU A 16 0.78 0.81 18.10
CA LEU A 16 -0.16 1.79 18.67
C LEU A 16 -0.92 1.23 19.87
N ASN A 17 -1.33 -0.04 19.83
CA ASN A 17 -2.02 -0.69 20.95
C ASN A 17 -1.08 -1.17 22.05
N CYS A 18 0.14 -1.54 21.71
CA CYS A 18 1.15 -2.04 22.64
C CYS A 18 2.53 -1.52 22.24
N PRO A 19 2.90 -0.28 22.65
CA PRO A 19 4.20 0.31 22.28
C PRO A 19 5.43 -0.56 22.60
N PRO A 20 5.48 -1.31 23.72
CA PRO A 20 6.60 -2.22 23.99
C PRO A 20 6.78 -3.34 22.96
N SER A 21 5.71 -3.69 22.22
CA SER A 21 5.76 -4.76 21.20
C SER A 21 6.78 -4.49 20.10
N ALA A 22 7.06 -3.23 19.78
CA ALA A 22 8.06 -2.86 18.78
C ALA A 22 9.46 -3.36 19.19
N LYS A 23 9.84 -3.15 20.46
CA LYS A 23 11.13 -3.63 21.00
C LYS A 23 11.20 -5.16 21.10
N LEU A 24 10.10 -5.79 21.55
CA LEU A 24 10.03 -7.24 21.67
C LEU A 24 10.19 -7.92 20.29
N CYS A 25 9.47 -7.43 19.28
CA CYS A 25 9.54 -8.01 17.95
C CYS A 25 10.88 -7.73 17.23
N ALA A 26 11.56 -6.62 17.54
CA ALA A 26 12.85 -6.32 16.93
C ALA A 26 13.96 -7.30 17.36
N SER A 27 13.82 -7.99 18.50
CA SER A 27 14.75 -9.01 18.98
C SER A 27 14.50 -10.39 18.38
N GLU A 28 13.34 -10.61 17.78
CA GLU A 28 12.97 -11.89 17.15
C GLU A 28 13.51 -11.99 15.73
N LYS A 29 13.92 -13.20 15.34
CA LYS A 29 14.28 -13.46 13.95
C LYS A 29 13.02 -13.42 13.10
N ASP A 30 13.04 -12.60 12.06
CA ASP A 30 11.94 -12.50 11.10
C ASP A 30 11.87 -13.81 10.29
N HIS A 31 10.91 -14.66 10.62
CA HIS A 31 10.57 -15.86 9.88
C HIS A 31 9.31 -15.57 9.06
N ALA A 32 9.49 -15.07 7.84
CA ALA A 32 8.37 -14.88 6.92
C ALA A 32 7.61 -16.21 6.74
N SER A 33 6.32 -16.20 7.05
CA SER A 33 5.46 -17.35 6.77
C SER A 33 5.26 -17.51 5.25
N SER A 34 4.87 -18.72 4.81
CA SER A 34 4.52 -18.93 3.40
C SER A 34 3.45 -17.97 2.90
N TYR A 35 2.49 -17.60 3.76
CA TYR A 35 1.47 -16.61 3.46
C TYR A 35 2.04 -15.19 3.26
N ALA A 36 3.06 -14.82 4.03
CA ALA A 36 3.73 -13.53 3.86
C ALA A 36 4.54 -13.49 2.55
N LEU A 37 5.20 -14.59 2.19
CA LEU A 37 5.92 -14.73 0.93
C LEU A 37 4.96 -14.71 -0.27
N GLU A 38 3.83 -15.43 -0.18
CA GLU A 38 2.76 -15.39 -1.19
C GLU A 38 2.24 -13.96 -1.38
N GLY A 39 2.05 -13.23 -0.28
CA GLY A 39 1.67 -11.81 -0.32
C GLY A 39 2.71 -10.95 -1.04
N THR A 40 3.99 -11.15 -0.77
CA THR A 40 5.08 -10.42 -1.43
C THR A 40 5.10 -10.66 -2.94
N ASP A 41 4.93 -11.91 -3.37
CA ASP A 41 4.83 -12.26 -4.79
C ASP A 41 3.64 -11.56 -5.44
N ALA A 42 2.48 -11.54 -4.75
CA ALA A 42 1.28 -10.89 -5.24
C ALA A 42 1.45 -9.36 -5.39
N HIS A 43 2.10 -8.67 -4.43
CA HIS A 43 2.42 -7.25 -4.54
C HIS A 43 3.36 -6.99 -5.73
N THR A 44 4.39 -7.82 -5.91
CA THR A 44 5.32 -7.71 -7.04
C THR A 44 4.60 -7.81 -8.38
N LEU A 45 3.68 -8.77 -8.51
CA LEU A 45 2.87 -8.94 -9.72
C LEU A 45 1.94 -7.74 -9.94
N CYS A 46 1.24 -7.29 -8.90
CA CYS A 46 0.33 -6.14 -8.97
C CYS A 46 1.04 -4.87 -9.41
N ALA A 47 2.21 -4.58 -8.84
CA ALA A 47 3.03 -3.44 -9.24
C ALA A 47 3.37 -3.49 -10.74
N HIS A 48 3.82 -4.65 -11.23
CA HIS A 48 4.08 -4.87 -12.65
C HIS A 48 2.85 -4.61 -13.52
N LEU A 49 1.70 -5.18 -13.16
CA LEU A 49 0.47 -5.07 -13.96
C LEU A 49 -0.05 -3.64 -14.02
N VAL A 50 0.02 -2.88 -12.92
CA VAL A 50 -0.36 -1.46 -12.92
C VAL A 50 0.60 -0.64 -13.77
N GLU A 51 1.92 -0.85 -13.69
CA GLU A 51 2.89 -0.17 -14.54
C GLU A 51 2.63 -0.44 -16.02
N ARG A 52 2.30 -1.69 -16.38
CA ARG A 52 1.93 -2.06 -17.76
C ARG A 52 0.63 -1.40 -18.20
N ALA A 53 -0.38 -1.34 -17.34
CA ALA A 53 -1.66 -0.67 -17.62
C ALA A 53 -1.47 0.85 -17.86
N LEU A 54 -0.49 1.46 -17.18
CA LEU A 54 -0.08 2.86 -17.39
C LEU A 54 0.76 3.07 -18.67
N GLY A 55 1.03 2.02 -19.45
CA GLY A 55 1.88 2.08 -20.64
C GLY A 55 3.37 2.22 -20.33
N ARG A 56 3.79 1.99 -19.11
CA ARG A 56 5.20 2.05 -18.70
C ARG A 56 5.92 0.73 -18.93
N ASP A 57 7.22 0.80 -19.17
CA ASP A 57 8.04 -0.41 -19.27
C ASP A 57 8.26 -1.01 -17.88
N SER A 58 7.97 -2.31 -17.75
CA SER A 58 8.13 -3.06 -16.51
C SER A 58 8.48 -4.51 -16.84
N PRO A 59 9.59 -5.05 -16.33
CA PRO A 59 9.97 -6.44 -16.53
C PRO A 59 8.91 -7.38 -15.98
N ASN A 60 8.57 -8.44 -16.71
CA ASN A 60 7.62 -9.44 -16.24
C ASN A 60 8.24 -10.27 -15.09
N PRO A 61 7.68 -10.22 -13.86
CA PRO A 61 8.26 -10.89 -12.72
C PRO A 61 7.90 -12.38 -12.63
N VAL A 62 6.98 -12.90 -13.43
CA VAL A 62 6.32 -14.21 -13.26
C VAL A 62 7.32 -15.36 -13.08
N GLU A 63 8.43 -15.38 -13.84
CA GLU A 63 9.45 -16.42 -13.73
C GLU A 63 10.19 -16.43 -12.38
N SER A 64 10.18 -15.30 -11.66
CA SER A 64 10.84 -15.14 -10.36
C SER A 64 9.90 -15.37 -9.16
N LEU A 65 8.57 -15.42 -9.39
CA LEU A 65 7.59 -15.59 -8.33
C LEU A 65 7.43 -17.07 -7.96
N THR A 66 7.61 -17.36 -6.67
CA THR A 66 7.50 -18.73 -6.14
C THR A 66 6.05 -19.21 -6.05
N TYR A 67 5.13 -18.32 -5.74
CA TYR A 67 3.71 -18.63 -5.45
C TYR A 67 2.77 -18.24 -6.59
N TYR A 68 3.30 -17.87 -7.77
CA TYR A 68 2.49 -17.48 -8.90
C TYR A 68 1.49 -18.59 -9.30
N ASN A 69 0.25 -18.19 -9.53
CA ASN A 69 -0.83 -19.04 -10.03
C ASN A 69 -1.90 -18.19 -10.74
N SER A 70 -2.86 -18.86 -11.39
CA SER A 70 -3.92 -18.18 -12.15
C SER A 70 -4.81 -17.27 -11.29
N GLN A 71 -5.06 -17.63 -10.02
CA GLN A 71 -5.82 -16.80 -9.10
C GLN A 71 -5.06 -15.50 -8.77
N MET A 72 -3.73 -15.59 -8.57
CA MET A 72 -2.90 -14.41 -8.32
C MET A 72 -2.91 -13.48 -9.54
N GLN A 73 -2.84 -14.04 -10.75
CA GLN A 73 -2.96 -13.26 -11.99
C GLN A 73 -4.31 -12.54 -12.06
N GLU A 74 -5.41 -13.27 -11.88
CA GLU A 74 -6.77 -12.71 -11.93
C GLU A 74 -6.97 -11.59 -10.89
N CYS A 75 -6.50 -11.79 -9.67
CA CYS A 75 -6.54 -10.78 -8.61
C CYS A 75 -5.69 -9.55 -8.97
N GLY A 76 -4.52 -9.74 -9.57
CA GLY A 76 -3.64 -8.67 -10.02
C GLY A 76 -4.23 -7.86 -11.19
N ASP A 77 -4.83 -8.53 -12.17
CA ASP A 77 -5.52 -7.88 -13.30
C ASP A 77 -6.72 -7.05 -12.80
N GLY A 78 -7.47 -7.58 -11.83
CA GLY A 78 -8.56 -6.85 -11.18
C GLY A 78 -8.06 -5.61 -10.42
N TYR A 79 -6.94 -5.73 -9.70
CA TYR A 79 -6.31 -4.59 -9.03
C TYR A 79 -5.84 -3.52 -10.00
N ALA A 80 -5.16 -3.91 -11.08
CA ALA A 80 -4.72 -2.96 -12.09
C ALA A 80 -5.88 -2.22 -12.73
N SER A 81 -6.96 -2.93 -13.06
CA SER A 81 -8.20 -2.32 -13.59
C SER A 81 -8.79 -1.32 -12.60
N PHE A 82 -8.88 -1.69 -11.32
CA PHE A 82 -9.39 -0.81 -10.26
C PHE A 82 -8.55 0.47 -10.13
N VAL A 83 -7.21 0.37 -10.10
CA VAL A 83 -6.33 1.54 -10.02
C VAL A 83 -6.54 2.46 -11.23
N MET A 84 -6.68 1.89 -12.43
CA MET A 84 -6.92 2.68 -13.65
C MET A 84 -8.30 3.39 -13.62
N GLU A 85 -9.33 2.75 -13.08
CA GLU A 85 -10.65 3.36 -12.90
C GLU A 85 -10.60 4.54 -11.90
N GLU A 86 -9.91 4.38 -10.76
CA GLU A 86 -9.74 5.47 -9.79
C GLU A 86 -8.93 6.63 -10.40
N LEU A 87 -7.85 6.34 -11.13
CA LEU A 87 -7.10 7.36 -11.86
C LEU A 87 -7.98 8.13 -12.85
N GLN A 88 -8.79 7.43 -13.65
CA GLN A 88 -9.70 8.07 -14.60
C GLN A 88 -10.72 8.98 -13.92
N LYS A 89 -11.26 8.58 -12.76
CA LYS A 89 -12.18 9.42 -11.96
C LYS A 89 -11.50 10.73 -11.52
N LEU A 90 -10.25 10.66 -11.08
CA LEU A 90 -9.48 11.86 -10.72
C LEU A 90 -9.18 12.72 -11.94
N GLN A 91 -8.82 12.10 -13.07
CA GLN A 91 -8.49 12.79 -14.32
C GLN A 91 -9.67 13.52 -14.96
N MET A 92 -10.91 13.19 -14.62
CA MET A 92 -12.08 13.99 -15.03
C MET A 92 -12.06 15.41 -14.48
N ASN A 93 -11.44 15.63 -13.30
CA ASN A 93 -11.35 16.92 -12.64
C ASN A 93 -9.94 17.53 -12.70
N ASP A 94 -8.92 16.70 -12.85
CA ASP A 94 -7.51 17.08 -12.92
C ASP A 94 -6.79 16.19 -13.94
N PRO A 95 -6.67 16.61 -15.22
CA PRO A 95 -6.03 15.84 -16.27
C PRO A 95 -4.57 15.45 -15.96
N ASP A 96 -3.91 16.17 -15.05
CA ASP A 96 -2.54 15.92 -14.62
C ASP A 96 -2.45 14.93 -13.44
N ALA A 97 -3.58 14.37 -12.98
CA ALA A 97 -3.59 13.37 -11.95
C ALA A 97 -2.75 12.15 -12.35
N LYS A 98 -1.98 11.62 -11.41
CA LYS A 98 -0.99 10.56 -11.66
C LYS A 98 -0.95 9.50 -10.58
N VAL A 99 -0.39 8.35 -10.96
CA VAL A 99 -0.17 7.17 -10.11
C VAL A 99 1.31 7.01 -9.83
N LEU A 100 1.62 6.76 -8.56
CA LEU A 100 2.93 6.32 -8.08
C LEU A 100 2.77 4.90 -7.50
N ILE A 101 3.63 3.98 -7.90
CA ILE A 101 3.60 2.58 -7.50
C ILE A 101 4.82 2.30 -6.62
N GLU A 102 4.64 1.46 -5.57
CA GLU A 102 5.70 1.08 -4.62
C GLU A 102 6.47 2.31 -4.11
N GLN A 103 5.70 3.34 -3.75
CA GLN A 103 6.26 4.63 -3.39
C GLN A 103 6.76 4.64 -1.95
N LYS A 104 8.07 4.87 -1.78
CA LYS A 104 8.64 5.13 -0.46
C LYS A 104 8.14 6.45 0.10
N VAL A 105 7.67 6.40 1.32
CA VAL A 105 7.17 7.54 2.10
C VAL A 105 7.87 7.61 3.45
N ASP A 106 8.08 8.84 3.92
CA ASP A 106 8.73 9.15 5.19
C ASP A 106 7.74 9.93 6.06
N TYR A 107 7.35 9.34 7.18
CA TYR A 107 6.49 9.97 8.20
C TYR A 107 7.24 10.13 9.52
N SER A 108 8.58 10.19 9.48
CA SER A 108 9.45 10.33 10.66
C SER A 108 9.22 11.64 11.44
N HIS A 109 8.58 12.62 10.83
CA HIS A 109 8.15 13.84 11.51
C HIS A 109 7.17 13.55 12.67
N TRP A 110 6.34 12.51 12.55
CA TRP A 110 5.35 12.13 13.56
C TRP A 110 5.73 10.87 14.34
N VAL A 111 6.45 9.96 13.70
CA VAL A 111 6.80 8.65 14.26
C VAL A 111 8.31 8.43 14.12
N PRO A 112 9.08 8.33 15.20
CA PRO A 112 10.54 8.17 15.13
C PRO A 112 10.96 7.07 14.15
N ASP A 113 11.85 7.40 13.21
CA ASP A 113 12.35 6.51 12.14
C ASP A 113 11.24 5.92 11.25
N GLY A 114 10.06 6.57 11.22
CA GLY A 114 8.88 6.11 10.51
C GLY A 114 9.05 6.23 9.00
N THR A 115 9.22 5.09 8.33
CA THR A 115 9.28 4.99 6.86
C THR A 115 8.51 3.77 6.39
N GLY A 116 8.05 3.80 5.14
CA GLY A 116 7.35 2.67 4.54
C GLY A 116 7.28 2.78 3.03
N THR A 117 6.71 1.75 2.41
CA THR A 117 6.41 1.75 0.98
C THR A 117 4.92 1.55 0.81
N ALA A 118 4.25 2.52 0.18
CA ALA A 118 2.85 2.43 -0.16
C ALA A 118 2.70 1.76 -1.53
N ASP A 119 1.79 0.80 -1.64
CA ASP A 119 1.60 0.01 -2.86
C ASP A 119 1.19 0.92 -4.03
N CYS A 120 0.23 1.81 -3.80
CA CYS A 120 -0.24 2.75 -4.82
C CYS A 120 -0.68 4.07 -4.17
N ILE A 121 -0.22 5.17 -4.76
CA ILE A 121 -0.62 6.54 -4.41
C ILE A 121 -1.14 7.23 -5.68
N LEU A 122 -2.36 7.75 -5.63
CA LEU A 122 -2.87 8.65 -6.65
C LEU A 122 -2.82 10.09 -6.15
N LEU A 123 -2.29 10.95 -7.00
CA LEU A 123 -2.14 12.38 -6.73
C LEU A 123 -2.98 13.18 -7.70
N SER A 124 -3.83 14.04 -7.20
CA SER A 124 -4.48 15.10 -7.95
C SER A 124 -4.33 16.43 -7.21
N LYS A 125 -4.70 17.55 -7.82
CA LYS A 125 -4.44 18.90 -7.26
C LYS A 125 -4.94 19.10 -5.83
N ASP A 126 -6.00 18.40 -5.42
CA ASP A 126 -6.65 18.57 -4.12
C ASP A 126 -6.94 17.23 -3.40
N THR A 127 -6.65 16.11 -4.05
CA THR A 127 -6.96 14.78 -3.54
C THR A 127 -5.73 13.88 -3.54
N LEU A 128 -5.44 13.32 -2.38
CA LEU A 128 -4.50 12.22 -2.16
C LEU A 128 -5.30 10.95 -1.97
N GLU A 129 -5.01 9.91 -2.75
CA GLU A 129 -5.60 8.60 -2.53
C GLU A 129 -4.51 7.55 -2.30
N ILE A 130 -4.64 6.79 -1.21
CA ILE A 130 -3.76 5.68 -0.86
C ILE A 130 -4.54 4.39 -1.05
N ILE A 131 -4.04 3.50 -1.90
CA ILE A 131 -4.63 2.18 -2.15
C ILE A 131 -3.64 1.12 -1.70
N ASP A 132 -4.05 0.29 -0.76
CA ASP A 132 -3.24 -0.79 -0.20
C ASP A 132 -3.85 -2.14 -0.63
N TYR A 133 -3.04 -2.98 -1.23
CA TYR A 133 -3.44 -4.30 -1.74
C TYR A 133 -3.29 -5.36 -0.66
N LYS A 134 -4.33 -6.14 -0.44
CA LYS A 134 -4.31 -7.24 0.53
C LYS A 134 -4.67 -8.56 -0.14
N TYR A 135 -3.66 -9.41 -0.37
CA TYR A 135 -3.87 -10.72 -1.00
C TYR A 135 -4.38 -11.80 -0.04
N GLY A 136 -4.29 -11.59 1.28
CA GLY A 136 -4.68 -12.55 2.30
C GLY A 136 -6.18 -12.89 2.30
N GLN A 137 -6.51 -14.15 2.67
CA GLN A 137 -7.88 -14.67 2.75
C GLN A 137 -8.44 -14.74 4.17
N GLY A 138 -7.60 -14.55 5.19
CA GLY A 138 -7.96 -14.95 6.57
C GLY A 138 -8.84 -13.94 7.29
N VAL A 139 -8.58 -12.65 7.13
CA VAL A 139 -9.23 -11.57 7.90
C VAL A 139 -9.55 -10.42 6.97
N LEU A 140 -10.78 -9.91 7.06
CA LEU A 140 -11.16 -8.68 6.37
C LEU A 140 -10.42 -7.49 6.99
N VAL A 141 -9.74 -6.72 6.15
CA VAL A 141 -9.06 -5.48 6.54
C VAL A 141 -9.93 -4.30 6.13
N HIS A 142 -10.24 -3.44 7.07
CA HIS A 142 -11.04 -2.24 6.84
C HIS A 142 -10.14 -1.01 6.68
N ALA A 143 -10.54 -0.09 5.80
CA ALA A 143 -9.88 1.20 5.63
C ALA A 143 -10.23 2.18 6.76
N ASP A 144 -11.36 1.97 7.42
CA ASP A 144 -11.81 2.70 8.60
C ASP A 144 -11.42 1.99 9.90
N SER A 145 -11.45 2.71 10.99
CA SER A 145 -11.24 2.19 12.35
C SER A 145 -11.98 3.07 13.36
N ALA A 146 -12.90 2.48 14.11
CA ALA A 146 -13.60 3.20 15.18
C ALA A 146 -12.65 3.72 16.27
N GLN A 147 -11.52 3.03 16.49
CA GLN A 147 -10.54 3.39 17.51
C GLN A 147 -9.63 4.54 17.07
N PHE A 148 -9.22 4.57 15.79
CA PHE A 148 -8.20 5.50 15.29
C PHE A 148 -8.74 6.49 14.25
N GLY A 149 -10.01 6.39 13.87
CA GLY A 149 -10.61 7.22 12.81
C GLY A 149 -10.23 6.81 11.38
N GLY A 150 -9.34 5.82 11.24
CA GLY A 150 -8.87 5.27 9.98
C GLY A 150 -7.92 4.11 10.19
N ASN A 151 -7.60 3.37 9.16
CA ASN A 151 -6.62 2.29 9.22
C ASN A 151 -5.22 2.86 9.50
N PRO A 152 -4.56 2.46 10.61
CA PRO A 152 -3.27 3.05 10.99
C PRO A 152 -2.16 2.88 9.95
N GLN A 153 -2.15 1.80 9.18
CA GLN A 153 -1.19 1.59 8.09
C GLN A 153 -1.38 2.63 7.00
N LEU A 154 -2.61 2.81 6.53
CA LEU A 154 -2.96 3.81 5.52
C LEU A 154 -2.73 5.23 6.01
N MET A 155 -3.00 5.51 7.30
CA MET A 155 -2.71 6.81 7.92
C MET A 155 -1.21 7.13 7.91
N CYS A 156 -0.33 6.16 8.21
CA CYS A 156 1.12 6.34 8.10
C CYS A 156 1.55 6.67 6.67
N TYR A 157 1.00 5.95 5.68
CA TYR A 157 1.28 6.23 4.27
C TYR A 157 0.78 7.62 3.86
N SER A 158 -0.43 7.99 4.30
CA SER A 158 -1.00 9.31 4.02
C SER A 158 -0.15 10.44 4.59
N LEU A 159 0.28 10.33 5.85
CA LEU A 159 1.16 11.31 6.49
C LEU A 159 2.47 11.48 5.72
N GLY A 160 3.11 10.37 5.35
CA GLY A 160 4.35 10.44 4.58
C GLY A 160 4.17 10.97 3.15
N ALA A 161 3.02 10.71 2.52
CA ALA A 161 2.69 11.28 1.21
C ALA A 161 2.40 12.78 1.32
N ILE A 162 1.66 13.23 2.34
CA ILE A 162 1.42 14.64 2.61
C ILE A 162 2.75 15.36 2.84
N ALA A 163 3.62 14.84 3.71
CA ALA A 163 4.93 15.45 3.98
C ALA A 163 5.76 15.65 2.70
N ARG A 164 5.60 14.78 1.72
CA ARG A 164 6.38 14.81 0.48
C ARG A 164 5.77 15.67 -0.62
N PHE A 165 4.44 15.74 -0.70
CA PHE A 165 3.76 16.26 -1.89
C PHE A 165 2.87 17.48 -1.64
N ASP A 166 2.49 17.81 -0.39
CA ASP A 166 1.51 18.84 -0.09
C ASP A 166 1.95 20.25 -0.51
N ASP A 167 3.25 20.54 -0.51
CA ASP A 167 3.80 21.79 -1.04
C ASP A 167 3.46 22.02 -2.51
N THR A 168 3.22 20.93 -3.26
CA THR A 168 2.89 20.99 -4.70
C THR A 168 1.40 20.87 -4.95
N TYR A 169 0.69 20.01 -4.19
CA TYR A 169 -0.69 19.57 -4.48
C TYR A 169 -1.74 20.26 -3.59
N HIS A 170 -1.40 20.69 -2.35
CA HIS A 170 -2.30 21.33 -1.39
C HIS A 170 -3.58 20.52 -1.11
N PHE A 171 -3.40 19.28 -0.66
CA PHE A 171 -4.49 18.30 -0.49
C PHE A 171 -5.59 18.81 0.45
N GLN A 172 -6.84 18.72 0.00
CA GLN A 172 -8.05 18.99 0.78
C GLN A 172 -8.72 17.68 1.22
N THR A 173 -8.48 16.61 0.48
CA THR A 173 -9.08 15.29 0.71
C THR A 173 -8.02 14.21 0.71
N VAL A 174 -8.10 13.31 1.70
CA VAL A 174 -7.33 12.07 1.73
C VAL A 174 -8.31 10.92 1.67
N ARG A 175 -8.17 10.06 0.65
CA ARG A 175 -8.94 8.82 0.49
C ARG A 175 -8.04 7.63 0.82
N MET A 176 -8.54 6.72 1.64
CA MET A 176 -7.84 5.51 2.05
C MET A 176 -8.64 4.30 1.60
N VAL A 177 -8.02 3.43 0.83
CA VAL A 177 -8.66 2.26 0.20
C VAL A 177 -7.88 1.00 0.52
N ILE A 178 -8.60 -0.05 0.90
CA ILE A 178 -8.08 -1.43 0.94
C ILE A 178 -8.71 -2.19 -0.22
N TYR A 179 -7.87 -2.75 -1.08
CA TYR A 179 -8.29 -3.67 -2.14
C TYR A 179 -7.95 -5.10 -1.76
N GLN A 180 -8.97 -5.91 -1.46
CA GLN A 180 -8.82 -7.28 -0.95
C GLN A 180 -9.67 -8.27 -1.77
N PRO A 181 -9.18 -8.74 -2.94
CA PRO A 181 -10.00 -9.46 -3.92
C PRO A 181 -10.37 -10.90 -3.51
N ARG A 182 -9.62 -11.52 -2.60
CA ARG A 182 -9.81 -12.93 -2.22
C ARG A 182 -10.88 -13.15 -1.13
N LEU A 183 -11.38 -12.09 -0.53
CA LEU A 183 -12.52 -12.18 0.37
C LEU A 183 -13.80 -11.87 -0.43
N LYS A 184 -14.67 -12.88 -0.54
CA LYS A 184 -16.02 -12.68 -1.08
C LYS A 184 -16.85 -11.95 -0.02
N ASN A 185 -17.30 -10.74 -0.34
CA ASN A 185 -18.38 -10.08 0.39
C ASN A 185 -19.72 -10.76 0.08
#